data_9ea899db2d1deaf6480267ac781d3f01
#
_entry.id   9ea899db2d1deaf6480267ac781d3f01
#
_cell.length_a   1.000
_cell.length_b   1.000
_cell.length_c   1.000
_cell.angle_alpha   90.00
_cell.angle_beta   90.00
_cell.angle_gamma   90.00
#
_symmetry.space_group_name_H-M   'P 1'
#
loop_
_entity.id
_entity.type
_entity.pdbx_description
1 polymer ?
#
loop_
_entity_poly.entity_id
_entity_poly.type
_entity_poly.pdbx_seq_one_letter_code
_entity_poly.pdbx_strand_id
1 'polypeptide(L)'
;MAGDIVLGYDGTDGARSALGVAVALARAFDARLSIVFGYEPNPMGGETSDYQGRLKQLGEGFVAAAAAEAREIDPSVAVEPLVVGLRPLDALIETAAERAARLIVVGSMGEIPILGAILGSVPHKLLHRSRIPVLVVPHPN
;
A
#
# COMPACT_ATOMS: atom_id res chain seq x y z
N MET A 1 14.34 6.81 16.32
CA MET A 1 12.99 6.86 15.76
C MET A 1 12.62 5.52 15.15
N ALA A 2 11.41 5.07 15.40
CA ALA A 2 10.94 3.83 14.81
C ALA A 2 10.86 3.97 13.29
N GLY A 3 11.08 2.86 12.58
CA GLY A 3 10.90 2.84 11.14
C GLY A 3 9.42 2.97 10.75
N ASP A 4 9.18 3.22 9.48
CA ASP A 4 7.83 3.45 8.98
C ASP A 4 6.96 2.20 9.06
N ILE A 5 5.66 2.43 9.11
CA ILE A 5 4.66 1.43 8.72
C ILE A 5 4.34 1.71 7.25
N VAL A 6 4.46 0.72 6.41
CA VAL A 6 4.19 0.84 4.97
C VAL A 6 2.87 0.16 4.66
N LEU A 7 1.93 0.88 4.06
CA LEU A 7 0.62 0.36 3.68
C LEU A 7 0.52 0.30 2.16
N GLY A 8 0.23 -0.88 1.62
CA GLY A 8 -0.15 -1.01 0.21
C GLY A 8 -1.60 -0.60 0.03
N TYR A 9 -1.86 0.30 -0.92
CA TYR A 9 -3.21 0.86 -1.07
C TYR A 9 -3.59 0.95 -2.55
N ASP A 10 -4.68 0.33 -2.91
CA ASP A 10 -5.18 0.31 -4.29
C ASP A 10 -6.62 0.84 -4.43
N GLY A 11 -7.13 1.49 -3.40
CA GLY A 11 -8.47 2.07 -3.43
C GLY A 11 -9.60 1.10 -3.19
N THR A 12 -9.32 -0.18 -3.01
CA THR A 12 -10.35 -1.19 -2.76
C THR A 12 -10.86 -1.14 -1.32
N ASP A 13 -12.00 -1.78 -1.07
CA ASP A 13 -12.55 -1.89 0.28
C ASP A 13 -11.60 -2.64 1.20
N GLY A 14 -10.90 -3.65 0.68
CA GLY A 14 -9.90 -4.37 1.46
C GLY A 14 -8.75 -3.47 1.90
N ALA A 15 -8.28 -2.61 1.00
CA ALA A 15 -7.24 -1.64 1.31
C ALA A 15 -7.72 -0.63 2.36
N ARG A 16 -8.99 -0.21 2.28
CA ARG A 16 -9.55 0.72 3.26
C ARG A 16 -9.63 0.10 4.65
N SER A 17 -9.98 -1.19 4.72
CA SER A 17 -9.93 -1.91 6.01
C SER A 17 -8.52 -1.95 6.57
N ALA A 18 -7.54 -2.18 5.69
CA ALA A 18 -6.13 -2.20 6.10
C ALA A 18 -5.64 -0.82 6.55
N LEU A 19 -6.18 0.26 5.98
CA LEU A 19 -5.81 1.62 6.36
C LEU A 19 -6.05 1.88 7.85
N GLY A 20 -7.22 1.52 8.35
CA GLY A 20 -7.54 1.73 9.76
C GLY A 20 -6.57 1.01 10.69
N VAL A 21 -6.22 -0.23 10.34
CA VAL A 21 -5.26 -1.02 11.11
C VAL A 21 -3.86 -0.39 11.05
N ALA A 22 -3.46 0.06 9.85
CA ALA A 22 -2.15 0.68 9.66
C ALA A 22 -2.00 1.96 10.48
N VAL A 23 -3.05 2.78 10.53
CA VAL A 23 -3.04 4.00 11.34
C VAL A 23 -2.86 3.68 12.83
N ALA A 24 -3.61 2.69 13.33
CA ALA A 24 -3.51 2.27 14.72
C ALA A 24 -2.10 1.77 15.06
N LEU A 25 -1.50 1.00 14.14
CA LEU A 25 -0.15 0.49 14.34
C LEU A 25 0.90 1.59 14.29
N ALA A 26 0.75 2.55 13.36
CA ALA A 26 1.66 3.68 13.28
C ALA A 26 1.64 4.47 14.58
N ARG A 27 0.47 4.69 15.15
CA ARG A 27 0.36 5.34 16.44
C ARG A 27 1.03 4.53 17.55
N ALA A 28 0.74 3.24 17.60
CA ALA A 28 1.27 2.37 18.64
C ALA A 28 2.80 2.30 18.64
N PHE A 29 3.39 2.31 17.44
CA PHE A 29 4.84 2.25 17.28
C PHE A 29 5.51 3.61 17.23
N ASP A 30 4.75 4.69 17.29
CA ASP A 30 5.28 6.04 17.10
C ASP A 30 6.05 6.14 15.79
N ALA A 31 5.43 5.63 14.72
CA ALA A 31 6.01 5.54 13.40
C ALA A 31 5.23 6.39 12.40
N ARG A 32 5.92 6.80 11.33
CA ARG A 32 5.24 7.43 10.20
C ARG A 32 4.55 6.37 9.37
N LEU A 33 3.39 6.71 8.80
CA LEU A 33 2.67 5.86 7.88
C LEU A 33 2.93 6.29 6.45
N SER A 34 3.54 5.40 5.65
CA SER A 34 3.72 5.61 4.22
C SER A 34 2.66 4.80 3.48
N ILE A 35 1.84 5.49 2.70
CA ILE A 35 0.76 4.88 1.92
C ILE A 35 1.21 4.79 0.48
N VAL A 36 1.31 3.57 -0.04
CA VAL A 36 1.97 3.29 -1.31
C VAL A 36 1.01 2.72 -2.34
N PHE A 37 0.96 3.35 -3.49
CA PHE A 37 0.34 2.80 -4.70
C PHE A 37 1.43 2.55 -5.72
N GLY A 38 1.57 1.29 -6.15
CA GLY A 38 2.52 0.91 -7.19
C GLY A 38 1.79 0.68 -8.50
N TYR A 39 2.40 1.08 -9.59
CA TYR A 39 1.90 0.80 -10.93
C TYR A 39 3.04 0.37 -11.82
N GLU A 40 2.76 -0.57 -12.70
CA GLU A 40 3.78 -1.07 -13.62
C GLU A 40 4.11 -0.01 -14.67
N PRO A 41 5.37 0.46 -14.75
CA PRO A 41 5.74 1.40 -15.79
C PRO A 41 5.72 0.69 -17.13
N ASN A 42 5.54 1.46 -18.22
CA ASN A 42 5.58 0.91 -19.56
C ASN A 42 7.01 0.52 -19.92
N PRO A 43 7.33 -0.77 -20.05
CA PRO A 43 8.70 -1.20 -20.32
C PRO A 43 9.20 -0.78 -21.71
N MET A 44 8.28 -0.50 -22.63
CA MET A 44 8.63 -0.09 -23.98
C MET A 44 8.77 1.42 -24.13
N GLY A 45 8.26 2.19 -23.19
CA GLY A 45 8.22 3.64 -23.28
C GLY A 45 7.24 4.11 -24.36
N GLY A 46 7.17 5.41 -24.58
CA GLY A 46 6.51 5.97 -25.74
C GLY A 46 4.99 5.95 -25.72
N GLU A 47 4.38 5.31 -26.70
CA GLU A 47 2.97 5.51 -27.06
C GLU A 47 1.96 5.13 -26.00
N THR A 48 2.31 4.33 -25.01
CA THR A 48 1.41 4.00 -23.92
C THR A 48 1.55 4.91 -22.72
N SER A 49 2.28 6.01 -22.89
CA SER A 49 2.50 6.99 -21.83
C SER A 49 1.19 7.55 -21.28
N ASP A 50 0.14 7.69 -22.13
CA ASP A 50 -1.17 8.15 -21.67
C ASP A 50 -1.80 7.21 -20.66
N TYR A 51 -1.69 5.92 -20.91
CA TYR A 51 -2.19 4.92 -19.98
C TYR A 51 -1.42 4.97 -18.66
N GLN A 52 -0.10 5.06 -18.74
CA GLN A 52 0.75 5.17 -17.55
C GLN A 52 0.46 6.46 -16.79
N GLY A 53 0.26 7.56 -17.49
CA GLY A 53 -0.11 8.82 -16.89
C GLY A 53 -1.44 8.75 -16.16
N ARG A 54 -2.42 8.05 -16.74
CA ARG A 54 -3.71 7.87 -16.08
C ARG A 54 -3.61 6.99 -14.84
N LEU A 55 -2.80 5.92 -14.90
CA LEU A 55 -2.56 5.09 -13.73
C LEU A 55 -1.90 5.87 -12.61
N LYS A 56 -0.92 6.70 -12.97
CA LYS A 56 -0.26 7.55 -11.99
C LYS A 56 -1.26 8.52 -11.34
N GLN A 57 -2.08 9.18 -12.14
CA GLN A 57 -3.10 10.09 -11.63
C GLN A 57 -4.12 9.39 -10.74
N LEU A 58 -4.54 8.21 -11.15
CA LEU A 58 -5.47 7.41 -10.36
C LEU A 58 -4.86 7.07 -9.01
N GLY A 59 -3.61 6.63 -9.02
CA GLY A 59 -2.89 6.32 -7.79
C GLY A 59 -2.71 7.54 -6.89
N GLU A 60 -2.41 8.70 -7.48
CA GLU A 60 -2.29 9.95 -6.73
C GLU A 60 -3.60 10.28 -6.02
N GLY A 61 -4.72 10.11 -6.70
CA GLY A 61 -6.03 10.30 -6.09
C GLY A 61 -6.30 9.33 -4.95
N PHE A 62 -5.98 8.07 -5.15
CA PHE A 62 -6.19 7.05 -4.12
C PHE A 62 -5.37 7.32 -2.86
N VAL A 63 -4.08 7.58 -3.02
CA VAL A 63 -3.22 7.78 -1.84
C VAL A 63 -3.49 9.11 -1.16
N ALA A 64 -3.89 10.13 -1.91
CA ALA A 64 -4.30 11.41 -1.34
C ALA A 64 -5.55 11.26 -0.49
N ALA A 65 -6.55 10.55 -1.00
CA ALA A 65 -7.78 10.28 -0.27
C ALA A 65 -7.50 9.44 0.99
N ALA A 66 -6.64 8.42 0.86
CA ALA A 66 -6.26 7.60 1.99
C ALA A 66 -5.52 8.40 3.05
N ALA A 67 -4.62 9.30 2.63
CA ALA A 67 -3.89 10.16 3.57
C ALA A 67 -4.85 11.09 4.33
N ALA A 68 -5.84 11.65 3.62
CA ALA A 68 -6.84 12.51 4.25
C ALA A 68 -7.65 11.70 5.29
N GLU A 69 -8.07 10.50 4.92
CA GLU A 69 -8.81 9.63 5.84
C GLU A 69 -7.98 9.24 7.05
N ALA A 70 -6.71 8.93 6.84
CA ALA A 70 -5.79 8.58 7.93
C ALA A 70 -5.67 9.74 8.93
N ARG A 71 -5.56 10.97 8.43
CA ARG A 71 -5.47 12.16 9.27
C ARG A 71 -6.75 12.43 10.06
N GLU A 72 -7.89 12.06 9.47
CA GLU A 72 -9.16 12.13 10.20
C GLU A 72 -9.24 11.09 11.30
N ILE A 73 -8.74 9.88 11.03
CA ILE A 73 -8.73 8.82 12.03
C ILE A 73 -7.83 9.20 13.21
N ASP A 74 -6.63 9.70 12.93
CA ASP A 74 -5.69 10.07 13.96
C ASP A 74 -4.75 11.16 13.48
N PRO A 75 -5.05 12.44 13.82
CA PRO A 75 -4.22 13.57 13.39
C PRO A 75 -2.78 13.54 13.92
N SER A 76 -2.51 12.73 14.95
CA SER A 76 -1.16 12.67 15.54
C SER A 76 -0.21 11.81 14.71
N VAL A 77 -0.72 11.00 13.78
CA VAL A 77 0.11 10.12 12.94
C VAL A 77 0.60 10.92 11.74
N ALA A 78 1.91 10.92 11.52
CA ALA A 78 2.48 11.51 10.32
C ALA A 78 2.23 10.57 9.15
N VAL A 79 1.70 11.10 8.06
CA VAL A 79 1.28 10.30 6.90
C VAL A 79 1.94 10.84 5.65
N GLU A 80 2.50 9.96 4.82
CA GLU A 80 3.07 10.32 3.54
C GLU A 80 2.45 9.47 2.43
N PRO A 81 1.73 10.09 1.49
CA PRO A 81 1.23 9.37 0.32
C PRO A 81 2.33 9.26 -0.74
N LEU A 82 2.45 8.07 -1.33
CA LEU A 82 3.50 7.78 -2.32
C LEU A 82 2.90 7.01 -3.51
N VAL A 83 3.24 7.48 -4.71
CA VAL A 83 2.94 6.75 -5.96
C VAL A 83 4.28 6.36 -6.56
N VAL A 84 4.46 5.07 -6.79
CA VAL A 84 5.74 4.50 -7.19
C VAL A 84 5.59 3.79 -8.54
N GLY A 85 6.47 4.12 -9.47
CA GLY A 85 6.47 3.51 -10.82
C GLY A 85 7.13 2.14 -10.83
N LEU A 86 6.60 1.24 -10.04
CA LEU A 86 7.00 -0.16 -9.95
C LEU A 86 5.74 -0.98 -9.73
N ARG A 87 5.78 -2.26 -10.09
CA ARG A 87 4.67 -3.15 -9.76
C ARG A 87 4.38 -3.09 -8.26
N PRO A 88 3.12 -3.30 -7.85
CA PRO A 88 2.76 -3.17 -6.43
C PRO A 88 3.67 -3.92 -5.47
N LEU A 89 4.04 -5.16 -5.80
CA LEU A 89 4.93 -5.94 -4.96
C LEU A 89 6.30 -5.28 -4.78
N ASP A 90 6.91 -4.88 -5.90
CA ASP A 90 8.23 -4.27 -5.88
C ASP A 90 8.20 -2.89 -5.21
N ALA A 91 7.13 -2.13 -5.45
CA ALA A 91 6.94 -0.83 -4.81
C ALA A 91 6.93 -0.94 -3.29
N LEU A 92 6.24 -1.95 -2.77
CA LEU A 92 6.16 -2.19 -1.34
C LEU A 92 7.51 -2.62 -0.76
N ILE A 93 8.18 -3.55 -1.43
CA ILE A 93 9.47 -4.06 -0.97
C ILE A 93 10.52 -2.95 -0.95
N GLU A 94 10.61 -2.18 -2.05
CA GLU A 94 11.60 -1.10 -2.13
C GLU A 94 11.30 0.03 -1.16
N THR A 95 10.06 0.45 -1.06
CA THR A 95 9.69 1.51 -0.12
C THR A 95 9.99 1.08 1.31
N ALA A 96 9.68 -0.16 1.65
CA ALA A 96 9.94 -0.67 2.98
C ALA A 96 11.45 -0.67 3.28
N ALA A 97 12.27 -1.04 2.31
CA ALA A 97 13.71 -1.01 2.48
C ALA A 97 14.24 0.41 2.66
N GLU A 98 13.82 1.34 1.80
CA GLU A 98 14.24 2.74 1.86
C GLU A 98 13.86 3.42 3.17
N ARG A 99 12.69 3.07 3.70
CA ARG A 99 12.15 3.70 4.90
C ARG A 99 12.48 2.94 6.17
N ALA A 100 13.29 1.89 6.08
CA ALA A 100 13.58 1.02 7.22
C ALA A 100 12.31 0.61 7.94
N ALA A 101 11.31 0.17 7.19
CA ALA A 101 9.99 -0.10 7.70
C ALA A 101 10.01 -1.21 8.75
N ARG A 102 9.17 -1.06 9.75
CA ARG A 102 8.97 -2.09 10.78
C ARG A 102 7.98 -3.13 10.33
N LEU A 103 7.07 -2.76 9.42
CA LEU A 103 5.95 -3.61 9.06
C LEU A 103 5.39 -3.14 7.72
N ILE A 104 4.99 -4.10 6.88
CA ILE A 104 4.21 -3.84 5.69
C ILE A 104 2.79 -4.33 5.97
N VAL A 105 1.80 -3.50 5.70
CA VAL A 105 0.38 -3.81 5.90
C VAL A 105 -0.31 -3.82 4.54
N VAL A 106 -1.08 -4.86 4.28
CA VAL A 106 -1.87 -4.98 3.04
C VAL A 106 -3.21 -5.62 3.34
N GLY A 107 -4.20 -5.37 2.48
CA GLY A 107 -5.46 -6.12 2.53
C GLY A 107 -5.26 -7.55 2.04
N SER A 108 -6.14 -8.43 2.42
CA SER A 108 -6.03 -9.84 2.08
C SER A 108 -6.40 -10.16 0.64
N MET A 109 -7.22 -9.30 0.01
CA MET A 109 -7.73 -9.54 -1.34
C MET A 109 -7.63 -8.30 -2.18
N GLY A 110 -7.35 -8.48 -3.47
CA GLY A 110 -7.46 -7.40 -4.42
C GLY A 110 -8.91 -7.11 -4.75
N GLU A 111 -9.13 -6.21 -5.70
CA GLU A 111 -10.46 -5.72 -6.05
C GLU A 111 -11.38 -6.81 -6.58
N ILE A 112 -10.82 -7.75 -7.36
CA ILE A 112 -11.59 -8.84 -7.95
C ILE A 112 -11.11 -10.14 -7.33
N PRO A 113 -11.90 -10.76 -6.46
CA PRO A 113 -11.48 -12.04 -5.91
C PRO A 113 -11.46 -13.08 -7.03
N ILE A 114 -10.32 -13.75 -7.16
CA ILE A 114 -10.19 -14.86 -8.07
C ILE A 114 -10.86 -16.05 -7.42
N LEU A 115 -11.66 -16.77 -8.19
CA LEU A 115 -12.39 -17.93 -7.69
C LEU A 115 -11.45 -18.87 -6.90
N GLY A 116 -11.82 -19.13 -5.68
CA GLY A 116 -11.06 -20.01 -4.79
C GLY A 116 -9.83 -19.41 -4.15
N ALA A 117 -9.48 -18.17 -4.49
CA ALA A 117 -8.33 -17.51 -3.86
C ALA A 117 -8.75 -16.88 -2.54
N ILE A 118 -8.07 -17.25 -1.48
CA ILE A 118 -8.32 -16.69 -0.15
C ILE A 118 -7.46 -15.46 0.05
N LEU A 119 -6.30 -15.43 -0.57
CA LEU A 119 -5.32 -14.38 -0.43
C LEU A 119 -4.97 -13.84 -1.81
N GLY A 120 -4.95 -12.51 -1.96
CA GLY A 120 -4.56 -11.87 -3.21
C GLY A 120 -3.11 -12.16 -3.58
N SER A 121 -2.75 -11.92 -4.85
CA SER A 121 -1.42 -12.26 -5.35
C SER A 121 -0.31 -11.44 -4.67
N VAL A 122 -0.56 -10.15 -4.40
CA VAL A 122 0.46 -9.30 -3.76
C VAL A 122 0.73 -9.73 -2.33
N PRO A 123 -0.30 -9.89 -1.46
CA PRO A 123 -0.06 -10.38 -0.10
C PRO A 123 0.63 -11.75 -0.08
N HIS A 124 0.21 -12.66 -0.96
CA HIS A 124 0.82 -14.00 -1.03
C HIS A 124 2.32 -13.91 -1.34
N LYS A 125 2.67 -13.13 -2.36
CA LYS A 125 4.08 -12.97 -2.76
C LYS A 125 4.89 -12.24 -1.70
N LEU A 126 4.30 -11.25 -1.03
CA LEU A 126 4.98 -10.55 0.06
C LEU A 126 5.38 -11.48 1.18
N LEU A 127 4.49 -12.41 1.56
CA LEU A 127 4.77 -13.36 2.63
C LEU A 127 5.99 -14.22 2.33
N HIS A 128 6.26 -14.48 1.04
CA HIS A 128 7.40 -15.29 0.64
C HIS A 128 8.66 -14.48 0.38
N ARG A 129 8.54 -13.21 0.01
CA ARG A 129 9.69 -12.43 -0.46
C ARG A 129 10.14 -11.33 0.50
N SER A 130 9.27 -10.90 1.38
CA SER A 130 9.60 -9.80 2.27
C SER A 130 10.53 -10.24 3.40
N ARG A 131 11.53 -9.41 3.69
CA ARG A 131 12.38 -9.57 4.86
C ARG A 131 11.84 -8.82 6.06
N ILE A 132 10.78 -8.06 5.85
CA ILE A 132 10.12 -7.25 6.86
C ILE A 132 8.80 -7.94 7.19
N PRO A 133 8.38 -7.96 8.46
CA PRO A 133 7.08 -8.57 8.80
C PRO A 133 5.95 -7.99 7.97
N VAL A 134 5.03 -8.85 7.56
CA VAL A 134 3.88 -8.47 6.76
C VAL A 134 2.61 -8.79 7.52
N LEU A 135 1.75 -7.80 7.66
CA LEU A 135 0.44 -7.98 8.24
C LEU A 135 -0.60 -7.95 7.12
N VAL A 136 -1.36 -9.02 7.01
CA VAL A 136 -2.43 -9.13 6.04
C VAL A 136 -3.75 -8.93 6.77
N VAL A 137 -4.50 -7.90 6.39
CA VAL A 137 -5.74 -7.54 7.05
C VAL A 137 -6.91 -8.13 6.26
N PRO A 138 -7.69 -9.02 6.86
CA PRO A 138 -8.85 -9.57 6.16
C PRO A 138 -9.92 -8.50 5.99
N HIS A 139 -10.61 -8.56 4.85
CA HIS A 139 -11.73 -7.66 4.61
C HIS A 139 -12.97 -8.28 5.26
N PRO A 140 -13.64 -7.58 6.17
CA PRO A 140 -14.89 -8.08 6.71
C PRO A 140 -15.97 -8.07 5.63
N ASN A 141 -16.71 -9.14 5.54
CA ASN A 141 -17.78 -9.26 4.54
C ASN A 141 -18.96 -8.35 4.84
#